data_8691c457fc54732a1c00edeb681547f6
#
_entry.id   8691c457fc54732a1c00edeb681547f6
#
_cell.length_a   1.000
_cell.length_b   1.000
_cell.length_c   1.000
_cell.angle_alpha   90.00
_cell.angle_beta   90.00
_cell.angle_gamma   90.00
#
_symmetry.space_group_name_H-M   'P 1'
#
loop_
_entity.id
_entity.type
_entity.pdbx_description
1 polymer ?
#
loop_
_entity_poly.entity_id
_entity_poly.type
_entity_poly.pdbx_seq_one_letter_code
_entity_poly.pdbx_strand_id
1 'polypeptide(L)'
;GENAIALLASLWSHDPDVPVYMIPFNDDYQSLFKKLNSRYQVQLFPDLEFLETFTQKISEIFPRDFLALPNKMRKLAAWFGPLDEFLYIDTDILSIEPVPNTLAYLDQADFICCDYHFKGRKLRDVFSPSVIERGLFPDDVVNSVFNSGLWGSKKRTITLEQMYQRLGECAQNRDYFDFSGGTTDQPIMNYLVLNTIDK
;
A
#
# COMPACT_ATOMS: atom_id res chain seq x y z
N GLY A 1 5.04 17.79 -0.27
CA GLY A 1 5.86 18.15 0.85
C GLY A 1 5.15 18.47 2.14
N GLU A 2 4.12 19.32 2.15
CA GLU A 2 3.47 19.77 3.40
C GLU A 2 2.77 18.61 4.13
N ASN A 3 2.06 17.77 3.43
CA ASN A 3 1.41 16.58 4.00
C ASN A 3 2.41 15.66 4.71
N ALA A 4 3.55 15.37 4.08
CA ALA A 4 4.59 14.54 4.71
C ALA A 4 5.15 15.17 6.00
N ILE A 5 5.26 16.50 6.05
CA ILE A 5 5.68 17.22 7.26
C ILE A 5 4.60 17.10 8.35
N ALA A 6 3.32 17.23 8.01
CA ALA A 6 2.22 17.11 8.94
C ALA A 6 2.13 15.68 9.52
N LEU A 7 2.20 14.65 8.68
CA LEU A 7 2.28 13.26 9.12
C LEU A 7 3.44 13.05 10.10
N LEU A 8 4.67 13.42 9.70
CA LEU A 8 5.85 13.21 10.54
C LEU A 8 5.79 13.98 11.85
N ALA A 9 5.25 15.20 11.84
CA ALA A 9 5.04 15.96 13.06
C ALA A 9 4.04 15.27 14.01
N SER A 10 2.96 14.68 13.48
CA SER A 10 1.99 13.94 14.25
C SER A 10 2.56 12.64 14.81
N LEU A 11 3.31 11.88 14.03
CA LEU A 11 4.02 10.67 14.49
C LEU A 11 5.01 11.02 15.61
N TRP A 12 5.84 12.01 15.38
CA TRP A 12 6.90 12.42 16.31
C TRP A 12 6.36 12.96 17.64
N SER A 13 5.15 13.53 17.64
CA SER A 13 4.50 13.99 18.87
C SER A 13 4.07 12.86 19.79
N HIS A 14 3.89 11.66 19.29
CA HIS A 14 3.48 10.47 20.04
C HIS A 14 4.64 9.50 20.28
N ASP A 15 5.52 9.36 19.30
CA ASP A 15 6.64 8.41 19.35
C ASP A 15 7.82 8.95 18.51
N PRO A 16 8.71 9.76 19.14
CA PRO A 16 9.84 10.37 18.43
C PRO A 16 10.90 9.36 18.01
N ASP A 17 10.92 8.17 18.61
CA ASP A 17 11.93 7.14 18.35
C ASP A 17 11.46 6.09 17.33
N VAL A 18 10.22 6.18 16.83
CA VAL A 18 9.72 5.22 15.84
C VAL A 18 10.54 5.31 14.54
N PRO A 19 11.09 4.20 14.03
CA PRO A 19 11.85 4.21 12.79
C PRO A 19 10.94 4.48 11.60
N VAL A 20 11.24 5.53 10.83
CA VAL A 20 10.48 5.91 9.64
C VAL A 20 11.34 5.78 8.40
N TYR A 21 10.85 5.03 7.41
CA TYR A 21 11.47 4.87 6.10
C TYR A 21 10.62 5.49 5.02
N MET A 22 11.20 6.39 4.24
CA MET A 22 10.54 7.00 3.08
C MET A 22 10.72 6.11 1.84
N ILE A 23 9.61 5.67 1.25
CA ILE A 23 9.60 5.09 -0.10
C ILE A 23 9.37 6.25 -1.09
N PRO A 24 10.33 6.59 -1.96
CA PRO A 24 10.17 7.69 -2.90
C PRO A 24 9.04 7.43 -3.91
N PHE A 25 8.14 8.39 -4.08
CA PHE A 25 7.09 8.31 -5.10
C PHE A 25 7.68 8.38 -6.53
N ASN A 26 8.71 9.19 -6.73
CA ASN A 26 9.43 9.37 -7.99
C ASN A 26 10.91 9.67 -7.70
N ASP A 27 11.68 9.96 -8.73
CA ASP A 27 13.12 10.16 -8.62
C ASP A 27 13.50 11.59 -8.19
N ASP A 28 12.54 12.52 -8.11
CA ASP A 28 12.71 13.88 -7.60
C ASP A 28 12.39 13.97 -6.09
N TYR A 29 13.06 13.14 -5.29
CA TYR A 29 12.82 13.06 -3.84
C TYR A 29 13.91 13.71 -2.98
N GLN A 30 15.11 13.95 -3.52
CA GLN A 30 16.32 14.26 -2.75
C GLN A 30 16.16 15.52 -1.87
N SER A 31 15.57 16.57 -2.44
CA SER A 31 15.34 17.82 -1.72
C SER A 31 14.37 17.65 -0.56
N LEU A 32 13.27 16.94 -0.79
CA LEU A 32 12.29 16.61 0.25
C LEU A 32 12.91 15.71 1.32
N PHE A 33 13.59 14.64 0.91
CA PHE A 33 14.25 13.70 1.82
C PHE A 33 15.23 14.43 2.75
N LYS A 34 16.12 15.29 2.21
CA LYS A 34 17.08 16.07 3.00
C LYS A 34 16.38 16.90 4.09
N LYS A 35 15.26 17.54 3.74
CA LYS A 35 14.44 18.31 4.68
C LYS A 35 13.80 17.45 5.77
N LEU A 36 13.26 16.30 5.41
CA LEU A 36 12.59 15.39 6.34
C LEU A 36 13.60 14.68 7.26
N ASN A 37 14.72 14.22 6.70
CA ASN A 37 15.78 13.58 7.47
C ASN A 37 16.38 14.52 8.52
N SER A 38 16.67 15.78 8.15
CA SER A 38 17.28 16.75 9.08
C SER A 38 16.39 17.11 10.28
N ARG A 39 15.07 16.96 10.15
CA ARG A 39 14.11 17.34 11.19
C ARG A 39 13.53 16.17 11.98
N TYR A 40 13.26 15.05 11.29
CA TYR A 40 12.53 13.91 11.84
C TYR A 40 13.31 12.59 11.76
N GLN A 41 14.60 12.64 11.41
CA GLN A 41 15.47 11.46 11.29
C GLN A 41 14.93 10.37 10.35
N VAL A 42 14.11 10.77 9.36
CA VAL A 42 13.56 9.85 8.36
C VAL A 42 14.69 9.20 7.59
N GLN A 43 14.65 7.89 7.45
CA GLN A 43 15.57 7.13 6.63
C GLN A 43 15.00 6.95 5.22
N LEU A 44 15.87 6.82 4.24
CA LEU A 44 15.46 6.45 2.90
C LEU A 44 15.30 4.93 2.83
N PHE A 45 14.37 4.46 2.00
CA PHE A 45 14.26 3.04 1.68
C PHE A 45 15.64 2.51 1.25
N PRO A 46 16.17 1.45 1.90
CA PRO A 46 17.61 1.16 1.82
C PRO A 46 18.06 0.62 0.47
N ASP A 47 17.17 -0.04 -0.27
CA ASP A 47 17.49 -0.67 -1.55
C ASP A 47 16.77 0.07 -2.71
N LEU A 48 17.37 1.16 -3.16
CA LEU A 48 16.83 1.95 -4.26
C LEU A 48 16.97 1.23 -5.60
N GLU A 49 17.98 0.40 -5.79
CA GLU A 49 18.15 -0.42 -7.00
C GLU A 49 17.01 -1.44 -7.13
N PHE A 50 16.66 -2.09 -6.02
CA PHE A 50 15.47 -2.94 -5.96
C PHE A 50 14.21 -2.14 -6.29
N LEU A 51 14.04 -0.95 -5.71
CA LEU A 51 12.85 -0.13 -5.95
C LEU A 51 12.70 0.28 -7.43
N GLU A 52 13.79 0.60 -8.10
CA GLU A 52 13.81 0.91 -9.54
C GLU A 52 13.45 -0.32 -10.36
N THR A 53 14.11 -1.46 -10.11
CA THR A 53 13.84 -2.73 -10.80
C THR A 53 12.39 -3.18 -10.59
N PHE A 54 11.88 -3.04 -9.37
CA PHE A 54 10.49 -3.33 -9.00
C PHE A 54 9.51 -2.44 -9.78
N THR A 55 9.78 -1.13 -9.84
CA THR A 55 8.96 -0.16 -10.58
C THR A 55 8.96 -0.46 -12.08
N GLN A 56 10.11 -0.79 -12.64
CA GLN A 56 10.22 -1.20 -14.04
C GLN A 56 9.39 -2.47 -14.30
N LYS A 57 9.52 -3.47 -13.45
CA LYS A 57 8.77 -4.73 -13.58
C LYS A 57 7.25 -4.52 -13.55
N ILE A 58 6.76 -3.65 -12.68
CA ILE A 58 5.35 -3.27 -12.65
C ILE A 58 4.93 -2.61 -13.99
N SER A 59 5.77 -1.75 -14.54
CA SER A 59 5.51 -1.09 -15.83
C SER A 59 5.53 -2.07 -17.03
N GLU A 60 6.24 -3.19 -16.91
CA GLU A 60 6.21 -4.28 -17.90
C GLU A 60 4.94 -5.14 -17.77
N ILE A 61 4.44 -5.36 -16.56
CA ILE A 61 3.24 -6.15 -16.29
C ILE A 61 1.98 -5.40 -16.75
N PHE A 62 1.87 -4.12 -16.45
CA PHE A 62 0.66 -3.34 -16.77
C PHE A 62 0.80 -2.57 -18.08
N PRO A 63 -0.20 -2.63 -18.98
CA PRO A 63 -0.29 -1.73 -20.14
C PRO A 63 -0.27 -0.26 -19.70
N ARG A 64 0.23 0.64 -20.58
CA ARG A 64 0.43 2.06 -20.27
C ARG A 64 -0.83 2.79 -19.78
N ASP A 65 -2.00 2.37 -20.24
CA ASP A 65 -3.31 2.96 -19.91
C ASP A 65 -4.03 2.25 -18.75
N PHE A 66 -3.36 1.27 -18.12
CA PHE A 66 -3.96 0.49 -17.04
C PHE A 66 -3.95 1.26 -15.72
N LEU A 67 -2.81 1.82 -15.36
CA LEU A 67 -2.62 2.54 -14.11
C LEU A 67 -2.71 4.06 -14.32
N ALA A 68 -3.63 4.72 -13.63
CA ALA A 68 -3.71 6.19 -13.66
C ALA A 68 -2.46 6.86 -13.09
N LEU A 69 -1.88 6.27 -12.04
CA LEU A 69 -0.69 6.75 -11.35
C LEU A 69 0.26 5.57 -11.04
N PRO A 70 1.07 5.10 -12.01
CA PRO A 70 1.91 3.91 -11.84
C PRO A 70 2.83 3.95 -10.62
N ASN A 71 3.38 5.13 -10.30
CA ASN A 71 4.29 5.30 -9.18
C ASN A 71 3.64 5.06 -7.79
N LYS A 72 2.32 5.09 -7.69
CA LYS A 72 1.62 4.68 -6.47
C LYS A 72 1.87 3.22 -6.10
N MET A 73 2.18 2.38 -7.08
CA MET A 73 2.50 0.97 -6.85
C MET A 73 3.83 0.78 -6.10
N ARG A 74 4.70 1.79 -6.03
CA ARG A 74 5.94 1.74 -5.23
C ARG A 74 5.67 1.43 -3.74
N LYS A 75 4.48 1.73 -3.21
CA LYS A 75 4.10 1.37 -1.83
C LYS A 75 4.19 -0.13 -1.55
N LEU A 76 3.99 -0.99 -2.55
CA LEU A 76 4.09 -2.43 -2.41
C LEU A 76 5.52 -2.89 -2.06
N ALA A 77 6.53 -2.08 -2.31
CA ALA A 77 7.90 -2.35 -1.90
C ALA A 77 8.07 -2.41 -0.37
N ALA A 78 7.10 -1.91 0.42
CA ALA A 78 7.14 -1.97 1.87
C ALA A 78 7.31 -3.40 2.42
N TRP A 79 6.73 -4.43 1.75
CA TRP A 79 6.93 -5.83 2.13
C TRP A 79 8.38 -6.32 2.04
N PHE A 80 9.22 -5.62 1.28
CA PHE A 80 10.64 -5.93 1.05
C PHE A 80 11.56 -4.94 1.77
N GLY A 81 10.99 -4.08 2.62
CA GLY A 81 11.70 -3.09 3.41
C GLY A 81 12.52 -3.69 4.56
N PRO A 82 13.17 -2.86 5.38
CA PRO A 82 14.07 -3.29 6.44
C PRO A 82 13.37 -3.73 7.73
N LEU A 83 12.09 -3.39 7.94
CA LEU A 83 11.34 -3.67 9.16
C LEU A 83 10.68 -5.05 9.10
N ASP A 84 10.76 -5.83 10.17
CA ASP A 84 10.14 -7.15 10.26
C ASP A 84 8.61 -7.06 10.43
N GLU A 85 8.17 -6.03 11.14
CA GLU A 85 6.77 -5.59 11.25
C GLU A 85 6.70 -4.11 10.95
N PHE A 86 5.71 -3.68 10.16
CA PHE A 86 5.63 -2.30 9.72
C PHE A 86 4.20 -1.82 9.50
N LEU A 87 4.02 -0.49 9.59
CA LEU A 87 2.87 0.21 9.03
C LEU A 87 3.29 0.99 7.78
N TYR A 88 2.55 0.84 6.71
CA TYR A 88 2.57 1.75 5.59
C TYR A 88 1.53 2.85 5.81
N ILE A 89 1.92 4.10 5.61
CA ILE A 89 1.07 5.27 5.85
C ILE A 89 1.22 6.23 4.67
N ASP A 90 0.12 6.54 3.98
CA ASP A 90 0.10 7.61 2.97
C ASP A 90 0.30 8.98 3.65
N THR A 91 0.97 9.90 2.97
CA THR A 91 1.40 11.17 3.57
C THR A 91 0.28 12.15 3.92
N ASP A 92 -0.95 11.89 3.51
CA ASP A 92 -2.15 12.68 3.80
C ASP A 92 -2.94 12.19 5.04
N ILE A 93 -2.33 11.30 5.81
CA ILE A 93 -2.85 10.77 7.08
C ILE A 93 -2.13 11.44 8.26
N LEU A 94 -2.82 11.60 9.39
CA LEU A 94 -2.25 12.06 10.65
C LEU A 94 -2.35 10.96 11.70
N SER A 95 -1.28 10.75 12.47
CA SER A 95 -1.32 9.87 13.64
C SER A 95 -1.91 10.61 14.83
N ILE A 96 -2.87 9.98 15.50
CA ILE A 96 -3.49 10.50 16.72
C ILE A 96 -3.14 9.65 17.95
N GLU A 97 -2.43 8.53 17.72
CA GLU A 97 -1.95 7.60 18.73
C GLU A 97 -0.54 7.09 18.40
N PRO A 98 0.20 6.53 19.39
CA PRO A 98 1.48 5.89 19.13
C PRO A 98 1.38 4.72 18.15
N VAL A 99 2.33 4.63 17.22
CA VAL A 99 2.41 3.54 16.21
C VAL A 99 2.44 2.13 16.84
N PRO A 100 3.14 1.88 17.98
CA PRO A 100 3.13 0.56 18.61
C PRO A 100 1.75 0.03 18.98
N ASN A 101 0.78 0.91 19.30
CA ASN A 101 -0.59 0.49 19.62
C ASN A 101 -1.26 -0.19 18.41
N THR A 102 -1.00 0.31 17.20
CA THR A 102 -1.52 -0.28 15.97
C THR A 102 -0.72 -1.52 15.57
N LEU A 103 0.60 -1.50 15.71
CA LEU A 103 1.46 -2.65 15.41
C LEU A 103 1.16 -3.87 16.28
N ALA A 104 0.72 -3.67 17.52
CA ALA A 104 0.36 -4.77 18.44
C ALA A 104 -0.73 -5.71 17.89
N TYR A 105 -1.54 -5.26 16.93
CA TYR A 105 -2.51 -6.15 16.25
C TYR A 105 -1.82 -7.19 15.36
N LEU A 106 -0.57 -6.99 14.95
CA LEU A 106 0.21 -7.99 14.21
C LEU A 106 0.61 -9.20 15.06
N ASP A 107 0.50 -9.15 16.38
CA ASP A 107 0.64 -10.33 17.24
C ASP A 107 -0.43 -11.40 16.94
N GLN A 108 -1.58 -10.98 16.40
CA GLN A 108 -2.74 -11.85 16.14
C GLN A 108 -3.02 -12.05 14.64
N ALA A 109 -2.34 -11.31 13.77
CA ALA A 109 -2.54 -11.36 12.32
C ALA A 109 -1.22 -11.13 11.58
N ASP A 110 -1.15 -11.54 10.31
CA ASP A 110 -0.01 -11.25 9.44
C ASP A 110 -0.18 -9.97 8.61
N PHE A 111 -1.43 -9.49 8.55
CA PHE A 111 -1.81 -8.26 7.87
C PHE A 111 -2.92 -7.54 8.63
N ILE A 112 -2.81 -6.23 8.76
CA ILE A 112 -3.81 -5.34 9.36
C ILE A 112 -4.09 -4.17 8.42
N CYS A 113 -5.31 -3.69 8.40
CA CYS A 113 -5.69 -2.58 7.53
C CYS A 113 -6.82 -1.75 8.16
N CYS A 114 -6.94 -0.53 7.68
CA CYS A 114 -8.10 0.29 7.97
C CYS A 114 -9.26 -0.12 7.06
N ASP A 115 -10.39 -0.31 7.69
CA ASP A 115 -11.64 -0.60 7.04
C ASP A 115 -12.02 0.50 6.01
N TYR A 116 -12.50 0.07 4.82
CA TYR A 116 -12.98 0.99 3.79
C TYR A 116 -14.42 1.47 4.09
N HIS A 117 -14.68 1.77 5.35
CA HIS A 117 -16.03 2.12 5.76
C HIS A 117 -16.35 3.62 5.62
N PHE A 118 -16.87 3.95 4.47
CA PHE A 118 -17.98 4.90 4.48
C PHE A 118 -19.29 4.09 4.53
N LYS A 119 -20.19 4.51 5.40
CA LYS A 119 -21.55 3.94 5.55
C LYS A 119 -22.17 3.68 4.18
N GLY A 120 -22.38 2.41 3.82
CA GLY A 120 -23.00 1.99 2.57
C GLY A 120 -22.05 1.67 1.40
N ARG A 121 -20.74 1.82 1.50
CA ARG A 121 -19.78 1.34 0.49
C ARG A 121 -19.52 -0.15 0.66
N LYS A 122 -19.36 -0.83 -0.48
CA LYS A 122 -19.22 -2.28 -0.57
C LYS A 122 -18.10 -2.63 -1.56
N LEU A 123 -17.85 -3.91 -1.76
CA LEU A 123 -16.91 -4.46 -2.73
C LEU A 123 -16.97 -3.76 -4.10
N ARG A 124 -18.16 -3.42 -4.58
CA ARG A 124 -18.42 -2.70 -5.83
C ARG A 124 -17.78 -1.30 -5.93
N ASP A 125 -17.41 -0.71 -4.80
CA ASP A 125 -16.74 0.60 -4.77
C ASP A 125 -15.21 0.46 -4.93
N VAL A 126 -14.70 -0.77 -4.84
CA VAL A 126 -13.28 -1.12 -5.02
C VAL A 126 -13.06 -1.84 -6.34
N PHE A 127 -13.98 -2.70 -6.72
CA PHE A 127 -13.94 -3.49 -7.95
C PHE A 127 -15.12 -3.17 -8.87
N SER A 128 -14.99 -3.52 -10.14
CA SER A 128 -16.08 -3.43 -11.10
C SER A 128 -17.23 -4.40 -10.77
N PRO A 129 -18.45 -4.17 -11.27
CA PRO A 129 -19.56 -5.11 -11.09
C PRO A 129 -19.27 -6.53 -11.56
N SER A 130 -18.38 -6.71 -12.55
CA SER A 130 -18.04 -8.03 -13.10
C SER A 130 -17.40 -8.96 -12.06
N VAL A 131 -16.67 -8.43 -11.08
CA VAL A 131 -16.10 -9.21 -9.97
C VAL A 131 -17.21 -9.83 -9.12
N ILE A 132 -18.27 -9.03 -8.86
CA ILE A 132 -19.41 -9.46 -8.05
C ILE A 132 -20.26 -10.48 -8.82
N GLU A 133 -20.57 -10.18 -10.09
CA GLU A 133 -21.39 -11.03 -10.96
C GLU A 133 -20.75 -12.41 -11.21
N ARG A 134 -19.43 -12.47 -11.28
CA ARG A 134 -18.69 -13.73 -11.44
C ARG A 134 -18.46 -14.49 -10.15
N GLY A 135 -18.81 -13.92 -9.00
CA GLY A 135 -18.61 -14.57 -7.70
C GLY A 135 -17.15 -14.90 -7.41
N LEU A 136 -16.20 -14.00 -7.78
CA LEU A 136 -14.77 -14.24 -7.64
C LEU A 136 -14.32 -14.27 -6.19
N PHE A 137 -15.07 -13.63 -5.31
CA PHE A 137 -14.84 -13.67 -3.88
C PHE A 137 -16.06 -14.25 -3.15
N PRO A 138 -15.87 -15.05 -2.10
CA PRO A 138 -16.93 -15.44 -1.18
C PRO A 138 -17.64 -14.23 -0.56
N ASP A 139 -18.91 -14.39 -0.17
CA ASP A 139 -19.74 -13.29 0.36
C ASP A 139 -19.14 -12.63 1.62
N ASP A 140 -18.41 -13.38 2.44
CA ASP A 140 -17.72 -12.87 3.62
C ASP A 140 -16.53 -11.97 3.27
N VAL A 141 -15.93 -12.15 2.09
CA VAL A 141 -14.82 -11.31 1.59
C VAL A 141 -15.30 -9.94 1.17
N VAL A 142 -16.58 -9.80 0.80
CA VAL A 142 -17.18 -8.51 0.42
C VAL A 142 -16.99 -7.44 1.51
N ASN A 143 -16.92 -7.86 2.76
CA ASN A 143 -16.70 -6.97 3.90
C ASN A 143 -15.23 -6.77 4.25
N SER A 144 -14.29 -7.42 3.54
CA SER A 144 -12.85 -7.40 3.83
C SER A 144 -12.07 -6.43 2.95
N VAL A 145 -12.74 -5.62 2.14
CA VAL A 145 -12.07 -4.55 1.36
C VAL A 145 -11.59 -3.44 2.27
N PHE A 146 -10.43 -2.89 1.96
CA PHE A 146 -9.74 -1.95 2.82
C PHE A 146 -9.17 -0.75 2.05
N ASN A 147 -8.84 0.31 2.80
CA ASN A 147 -8.17 1.48 2.27
C ASN A 147 -6.66 1.23 2.15
N SER A 148 -6.09 1.43 0.96
CA SER A 148 -4.66 1.21 0.68
C SER A 148 -3.73 2.28 1.26
N GLY A 149 -4.26 3.32 1.90
CA GLY A 149 -3.47 4.43 2.46
C GLY A 149 -2.90 4.16 3.86
N LEU A 150 -3.50 3.21 4.62
CA LEU A 150 -3.00 2.79 5.93
C LEU A 150 -3.19 1.28 6.11
N TRP A 151 -2.08 0.58 6.25
CA TRP A 151 -2.05 -0.86 6.47
C TRP A 151 -0.74 -1.30 7.11
N GLY A 152 -0.75 -2.41 7.79
CA GLY A 152 0.45 -2.99 8.38
C GLY A 152 0.60 -4.46 8.01
N SER A 153 1.82 -4.96 8.05
CA SER A 153 2.11 -6.35 7.77
C SER A 153 3.41 -6.79 8.43
N LYS A 154 3.54 -8.11 8.60
CA LYS A 154 4.82 -8.75 8.80
C LYS A 154 5.58 -8.79 7.47
N LYS A 155 6.88 -8.70 7.57
CA LYS A 155 7.79 -8.83 6.42
C LYS A 155 7.59 -10.19 5.75
N ARG A 156 7.61 -10.21 4.41
CA ARG A 156 7.51 -11.44 3.62
C ARG A 156 6.18 -12.20 3.75
N THR A 157 5.14 -11.62 4.32
CA THR A 157 3.77 -12.15 4.24
C THR A 157 3.37 -12.40 2.78
N ILE A 158 3.85 -11.57 1.86
CA ILE A 158 3.73 -11.76 0.41
C ILE A 158 5.13 -11.88 -0.17
N THR A 159 5.40 -12.96 -0.92
CA THR A 159 6.67 -13.11 -1.65
C THR A 159 6.66 -12.27 -2.93
N LEU A 160 7.85 -11.95 -3.46
CA LEU A 160 7.96 -11.20 -4.71
C LEU A 160 7.35 -11.96 -5.90
N GLU A 161 7.49 -13.28 -5.92
CA GLU A 161 6.91 -14.14 -6.94
C GLU A 161 5.37 -14.11 -6.88
N GLN A 162 4.78 -14.30 -5.70
CA GLN A 162 3.33 -14.19 -5.50
C GLN A 162 2.82 -12.80 -5.91
N MET A 163 3.53 -11.75 -5.54
CA MET A 163 3.17 -10.37 -5.92
C MET A 163 3.13 -10.22 -7.43
N TYR A 164 4.18 -10.58 -8.15
CA TYR A 164 4.21 -10.47 -9.61
C TYR A 164 3.17 -11.34 -10.29
N GLN A 165 2.91 -12.53 -9.77
CA GLN A 165 1.84 -13.39 -10.26
C GLN A 165 0.48 -12.69 -10.15
N ARG A 166 0.12 -12.15 -8.97
CA ARG A 166 -1.16 -11.47 -8.74
C ARG A 166 -1.30 -10.18 -9.55
N LEU A 167 -0.22 -9.43 -9.70
CA LEU A 167 -0.21 -8.25 -10.58
C LEU A 167 -0.43 -8.64 -12.04
N GLY A 168 0.15 -9.75 -12.50
CA GLY A 168 -0.09 -10.32 -13.82
C GLY A 168 -1.55 -10.75 -14.04
N GLU A 169 -2.18 -11.35 -13.03
CA GLU A 169 -3.61 -11.69 -13.04
C GLU A 169 -4.48 -10.43 -13.15
N CYS A 170 -4.14 -9.36 -12.41
CA CYS A 170 -4.82 -8.07 -12.55
C CYS A 170 -4.72 -7.53 -13.98
N ALA A 171 -3.53 -7.56 -14.58
CA ALA A 171 -3.32 -7.08 -15.96
C ALA A 171 -4.11 -7.88 -17.01
N GLN A 172 -4.29 -9.18 -16.79
CA GLN A 172 -5.06 -10.07 -17.68
C GLN A 172 -6.57 -9.93 -17.51
N ASN A 173 -7.04 -9.52 -16.32
CA ASN A 173 -8.46 -9.42 -15.98
C ASN A 173 -8.90 -7.97 -15.81
N ARG A 174 -8.65 -7.20 -16.86
CA ARG A 174 -8.87 -5.75 -16.90
C ARG A 174 -10.30 -5.35 -16.51
N ASP A 175 -11.27 -6.16 -16.81
CA ASP A 175 -12.69 -5.96 -16.50
C ASP A 175 -13.05 -6.05 -15.01
N TYR A 176 -12.10 -6.46 -14.15
CA TYR A 176 -12.30 -6.45 -12.67
C TYR A 176 -12.17 -5.05 -12.07
N PHE A 177 -11.62 -4.11 -12.80
CA PHE A 177 -11.31 -2.77 -12.32
C PHE A 177 -12.13 -1.73 -13.07
N ASP A 178 -12.46 -0.62 -12.41
CA ASP A 178 -13.11 0.50 -13.09
C ASP A 178 -12.08 1.34 -13.85
N PHE A 179 -12.28 1.48 -15.15
CA PHE A 179 -11.33 2.14 -16.06
C PHE A 179 -11.80 3.48 -16.60
N SER A 180 -12.80 4.13 -16.04
CA SER A 180 -13.24 5.46 -16.51
C SER A 180 -12.15 6.53 -16.47
N GLY A 181 -10.98 6.22 -15.87
CA GLY A 181 -9.80 7.10 -15.82
C GLY A 181 -8.49 6.38 -15.55
N GLY A 182 -8.41 5.07 -15.84
CA GLY A 182 -7.36 4.18 -15.36
C GLY A 182 -7.60 3.75 -13.91
N THR A 183 -7.15 2.55 -13.55
CA THR A 183 -7.29 2.08 -12.16
C THR A 183 -6.23 2.69 -11.25
N THR A 184 -6.47 2.64 -9.94
CA THR A 184 -5.51 3.08 -8.91
C THR A 184 -4.87 1.89 -8.22
N ASP A 185 -3.96 2.17 -7.28
CA ASP A 185 -3.34 1.17 -6.39
C ASP A 185 -4.34 0.42 -5.51
N GLN A 186 -5.44 1.06 -5.11
CA GLN A 186 -6.37 0.49 -4.12
C GLN A 186 -7.06 -0.81 -4.57
N PRO A 187 -7.73 -0.90 -5.75
CA PRO A 187 -8.32 -2.16 -6.18
C PRO A 187 -7.28 -3.25 -6.43
N ILE A 188 -6.11 -2.90 -6.96
CA ILE A 188 -5.03 -3.86 -7.21
C ILE A 188 -4.49 -4.41 -5.89
N MET A 189 -4.27 -3.56 -4.90
CA MET A 189 -3.80 -3.98 -3.58
C MET A 189 -4.83 -4.86 -2.86
N ASN A 190 -6.12 -4.51 -2.94
CA ASN A 190 -7.19 -5.37 -2.43
C ASN A 190 -7.18 -6.74 -3.11
N TYR A 191 -7.06 -6.80 -4.45
CA TYR A 191 -6.98 -8.07 -5.18
C TYR A 191 -5.77 -8.90 -4.73
N LEU A 192 -4.59 -8.28 -4.62
CA LEU A 192 -3.36 -8.92 -4.16
C LEU A 192 -3.54 -9.54 -2.77
N VAL A 193 -3.98 -8.77 -1.80
CA VAL A 193 -4.11 -9.20 -0.40
C VAL A 193 -5.17 -10.29 -0.25
N LEU A 194 -6.36 -10.07 -0.81
CA LEU A 194 -7.50 -11.01 -0.71
C LEU A 194 -7.24 -12.38 -1.37
N ASN A 195 -6.29 -12.46 -2.32
CA ASN A 195 -5.94 -13.69 -3.00
C ASN A 195 -4.60 -14.30 -2.55
N THR A 196 -3.90 -13.69 -1.60
CA THR A 196 -2.56 -14.15 -1.21
C THR A 196 -2.43 -14.40 0.29
N ILE A 197 -3.10 -13.60 1.12
CA ILE A 197 -3.01 -13.72 2.58
C ILE A 197 -4.18 -14.54 3.08
N ASP A 198 -3.88 -15.61 3.79
CA ASP A 198 -4.89 -16.43 4.48
C ASP A 198 -5.56 -15.60 5.58
N LYS A 199 -6.86 -15.81 5.78
CA LYS A 199 -7.71 -15.09 6.73
C LYS A 199 -7.71 -15.74 8.09
#